data_6c7ef39a6ebbc00bd2c8b96e7898230e
#
_entry.id   6c7ef39a6ebbc00bd2c8b96e7898230e
#
_cell.length_a   1.000
_cell.length_b   1.000
_cell.length_c   1.000
_cell.angle_alpha   90.00
_cell.angle_beta   90.00
_cell.angle_gamma   90.00
#
_symmetry.space_group_name_H-M   'P 1'
#
loop_
_entity.id
_entity.type
_entity.pdbx_description
1 polymer ?
#
loop_
_entity_poly.entity_id
_entity_poly.type
_entity_poly.pdbx_seq_one_letter_code
_entity_poly.pdbx_strand_id
1 'polypeptide(L)'
;LLVKELFEVQRYPDLRESPGGAPDLPYDVTGWTLPLQMGVEVAPVTEPLSADVRRKARIIERVAPPAGSVDGAGTVFVFDNRANAAVRAVNRILKAGGSVSVANKELTVGSARFAPGSFVAGGISQDRAQALAGELGIKMTATKAVSDPVVPLKLPRVGVYSSWMASIDEGWTNWVLEQFEFVYTVLHNAEIQAGHLRESYDVLVFPDQNTSAIMEGHKVGTIPGEFVGGIGESGLANLKEFVRAGGTLLALGN
;
A
#
# COMPACT_ATOMS: atom_id res chain seq x y z
N LEU A 1 -11.33 -20.01 -18.88
CA LEU A 1 -11.03 -20.81 -17.69
C LEU A 1 -10.23 -19.99 -16.67
N LEU A 2 -9.02 -19.54 -17.04
CA LEU A 2 -8.11 -18.80 -16.13
C LEU A 2 -8.76 -17.59 -15.44
N VAL A 3 -9.52 -16.76 -16.17
CA VAL A 3 -10.21 -15.58 -15.60
C VAL A 3 -11.19 -16.00 -14.50
N LYS A 4 -11.95 -17.07 -14.74
CA LYS A 4 -12.90 -17.60 -13.75
C LYS A 4 -12.16 -18.02 -12.48
N GLU A 5 -11.07 -18.77 -12.60
CA GLU A 5 -10.27 -19.25 -11.45
C GLU A 5 -9.69 -18.11 -10.63
N LEU A 6 -9.19 -17.05 -11.26
CA LEU A 6 -8.66 -15.88 -10.57
C LEU A 6 -9.73 -15.07 -9.81
N PHE A 7 -10.99 -15.14 -10.26
CA PHE A 7 -12.09 -14.37 -9.66
C PHE A 7 -12.96 -15.17 -8.68
N GLU A 8 -12.84 -16.49 -8.66
CA GLU A 8 -13.56 -17.34 -7.71
C GLU A 8 -12.91 -17.32 -6.33
N VAL A 9 -13.74 -17.47 -5.30
CA VAL A 9 -13.25 -17.74 -3.95
C VAL A 9 -12.59 -19.11 -3.94
N GLN A 10 -11.32 -19.16 -3.62
CA GLN A 10 -10.56 -20.39 -3.59
C GLN A 10 -10.97 -21.26 -2.40
N ARG A 11 -11.14 -22.56 -2.67
CA ARG A 11 -11.42 -23.57 -1.66
C ARG A 11 -10.42 -24.69 -1.84
N TYR A 12 -9.64 -24.94 -0.80
CA TYR A 12 -8.71 -26.06 -0.77
C TYR A 12 -9.37 -27.29 -0.21
N PRO A 13 -9.11 -28.46 -0.78
CA PRO A 13 -9.47 -29.72 -0.14
C PRO A 13 -8.65 -29.87 1.16
N ASP A 14 -9.26 -30.49 2.18
CA ASP A 14 -8.56 -30.82 3.42
C ASP A 14 -7.66 -32.06 3.18
N LEU A 15 -6.47 -31.80 2.64
CA LEU A 15 -5.45 -32.82 2.40
C LEU A 15 -4.55 -32.92 3.63
N ARG A 16 -4.23 -34.16 4.03
CA ARG A 16 -3.39 -34.44 5.19
C ARG A 16 -2.53 -35.67 4.91
N GLU A 17 -1.27 -35.65 5.31
CA GLU A 17 -0.38 -36.82 5.20
C GLU A 17 -0.84 -38.01 6.05
N SER A 18 -1.54 -37.74 7.16
CA SER A 18 -2.08 -38.78 8.06
C SER A 18 -3.42 -38.35 8.66
N PRO A 19 -4.31 -39.30 9.01
CA PRO A 19 -5.56 -38.99 9.68
C PRO A 19 -5.32 -38.22 10.99
N GLY A 20 -5.94 -37.05 11.13
CA GLY A 20 -5.78 -36.19 12.29
C GLY A 20 -4.49 -35.33 12.31
N GLY A 21 -3.63 -35.44 11.31
CA GLY A 21 -2.47 -34.59 11.13
C GLY A 21 -2.83 -33.15 10.77
N ALA A 22 -1.85 -32.24 10.70
CA ALA A 22 -2.03 -30.91 10.20
C ALA A 22 -2.46 -30.92 8.72
N PRO A 23 -3.34 -30.00 8.27
CA PRO A 23 -3.67 -29.88 6.85
C PRO A 23 -2.45 -29.40 6.07
N ASP A 24 -2.30 -29.94 4.84
CA ASP A 24 -1.31 -29.43 3.91
C ASP A 24 -1.66 -28.00 3.52
N LEU A 25 -0.71 -27.10 3.67
CA LEU A 25 -0.89 -25.73 3.27
C LEU A 25 -0.78 -25.59 1.74
N PRO A 26 -1.59 -24.73 1.12
CA PRO A 26 -1.43 -24.43 -0.30
C PRO A 26 -0.03 -23.91 -0.57
N TYR A 27 0.56 -24.31 -1.70
CA TYR A 27 1.90 -23.88 -2.08
C TYR A 27 1.99 -22.37 -2.30
N ASP A 28 1.01 -21.80 -3.00
CA ASP A 28 0.94 -20.36 -3.27
C ASP A 28 -0.53 -19.93 -3.30
N VAL A 29 -0.85 -18.92 -2.52
CA VAL A 29 -2.19 -18.31 -2.45
C VAL A 29 -2.20 -16.87 -2.93
N THR A 30 -1.03 -16.32 -3.25
CA THR A 30 -0.87 -14.96 -3.73
C THR A 30 -1.50 -14.81 -5.11
N GLY A 31 -2.34 -13.85 -5.32
CA GLY A 31 -3.00 -13.62 -6.61
C GLY A 31 -4.28 -14.43 -6.83
N TRP A 32 -4.73 -15.21 -5.85
CA TRP A 32 -6.03 -15.86 -5.90
C TRP A 32 -7.11 -14.96 -5.28
N THR A 33 -8.36 -15.17 -5.73
CA THR A 33 -9.49 -14.37 -5.28
C THR A 33 -9.22 -12.85 -5.43
N LEU A 34 -8.75 -12.45 -6.61
CA LEU A 34 -8.42 -11.06 -6.92
C LEU A 34 -9.49 -10.04 -6.48
N PRO A 35 -10.80 -10.31 -6.59
CA PRO A 35 -11.81 -9.37 -6.15
C PRO A 35 -11.68 -8.97 -4.68
N LEU A 36 -11.35 -9.92 -3.80
CA LEU A 36 -11.16 -9.63 -2.38
C LEU A 36 -9.88 -8.82 -2.13
N GLN A 37 -8.78 -9.19 -2.79
CA GLN A 37 -7.50 -8.49 -2.66
C GLN A 37 -7.57 -7.06 -3.20
N MET A 38 -8.29 -6.87 -4.31
CA MET A 38 -8.40 -5.58 -4.99
C MET A 38 -9.59 -4.74 -4.49
N GLY A 39 -10.42 -5.27 -3.59
CA GLY A 39 -11.62 -4.59 -3.12
C GLY A 39 -12.63 -4.30 -4.24
N VAL A 40 -12.74 -5.21 -5.21
CA VAL A 40 -13.58 -5.06 -6.40
C VAL A 40 -14.84 -5.90 -6.26
N GLU A 41 -15.98 -5.31 -6.59
CA GLU A 41 -17.26 -6.02 -6.66
C GLU A 41 -17.31 -6.83 -7.97
N VAL A 42 -17.70 -8.10 -7.87
CA VAL A 42 -17.82 -9.03 -9.00
C VAL A 42 -19.21 -9.59 -9.09
N ALA A 43 -19.82 -9.44 -10.25
CA ALA A 43 -21.11 -10.05 -10.57
C ALA A 43 -20.90 -11.17 -11.62
N PRO A 44 -21.00 -12.46 -11.23
CA PRO A 44 -20.88 -13.56 -12.18
C PRO A 44 -22.12 -13.65 -13.08
N VAL A 45 -21.90 -13.72 -14.39
CA VAL A 45 -22.96 -13.98 -15.38
C VAL A 45 -22.85 -15.44 -15.80
N THR A 46 -23.76 -16.28 -15.34
CA THR A 46 -23.77 -17.73 -15.56
C THR A 46 -24.53 -18.14 -16.82
N GLU A 47 -25.42 -17.30 -17.30
CA GLU A 47 -26.21 -17.53 -18.50
C GLU A 47 -25.44 -17.14 -19.79
N PRO A 48 -25.65 -17.81 -20.90
CA PRO A 48 -25.05 -17.42 -22.15
C PRO A 48 -25.44 -16.00 -22.56
N LEU A 49 -24.46 -15.17 -22.90
CA LEU A 49 -24.73 -13.83 -23.41
C LEU A 49 -25.58 -13.88 -24.67
N SER A 50 -26.58 -12.99 -24.76
CA SER A 50 -27.42 -12.85 -25.92
C SER A 50 -26.60 -12.53 -27.19
N ALA A 51 -27.13 -12.87 -28.38
CA ALA A 51 -26.47 -12.56 -29.65
C ALA A 51 -26.21 -11.06 -29.81
N ASP A 52 -27.10 -10.22 -29.29
CA ASP A 52 -26.95 -8.76 -29.32
C ASP A 52 -25.77 -8.25 -28.48
N VAL A 53 -25.63 -8.76 -27.26
CA VAL A 53 -24.49 -8.40 -26.41
C VAL A 53 -23.20 -8.88 -27.05
N ARG A 54 -23.15 -10.10 -27.57
CA ARG A 54 -21.95 -10.63 -28.26
C ARG A 54 -21.56 -9.80 -29.48
N ARG A 55 -22.53 -9.31 -30.26
CA ARG A 55 -22.24 -8.44 -31.43
C ARG A 55 -21.67 -7.08 -31.01
N LYS A 56 -22.02 -6.58 -29.85
CA LYS A 56 -21.53 -5.31 -29.30
C LYS A 56 -20.21 -5.46 -28.56
N ALA A 57 -19.85 -6.68 -28.16
CA ALA A 57 -18.57 -6.95 -27.49
C ALA A 57 -17.40 -6.70 -28.42
N ARG A 58 -16.36 -6.03 -27.91
CA ARG A 58 -15.10 -5.77 -28.63
C ARG A 58 -13.95 -6.35 -27.84
N ILE A 59 -12.99 -6.94 -28.53
CA ILE A 59 -11.74 -7.36 -27.93
C ILE A 59 -10.93 -6.10 -27.61
N ILE A 60 -10.47 -6.01 -26.37
CA ILE A 60 -9.58 -4.94 -25.92
C ILE A 60 -8.15 -5.44 -26.07
N GLU A 61 -7.39 -4.83 -26.96
CA GLU A 61 -5.98 -5.17 -27.20
C GLU A 61 -5.04 -4.56 -26.14
N ARG A 62 -5.43 -3.42 -25.60
CA ARG A 62 -4.69 -2.72 -24.54
C ARG A 62 -5.64 -2.24 -23.47
N VAL A 63 -5.32 -2.55 -22.22
CA VAL A 63 -6.01 -1.99 -21.07
C VAL A 63 -5.46 -0.58 -20.83
N ALA A 64 -6.33 0.42 -20.89
CA ALA A 64 -6.02 1.78 -20.47
C ALA A 64 -6.66 2.06 -19.11
N PRO A 65 -6.01 2.84 -18.24
CA PRO A 65 -6.67 3.32 -17.03
C PRO A 65 -7.92 4.14 -17.41
N PRO A 66 -8.96 4.16 -16.55
CA PRO A 66 -10.12 5.02 -16.79
C PRO A 66 -9.68 6.48 -16.90
N ALA A 67 -10.41 7.25 -17.72
CA ALA A 67 -10.15 8.68 -17.82
C ALA A 67 -10.40 9.35 -16.47
N GLY A 68 -9.40 10.03 -15.96
CA GLY A 68 -9.53 10.85 -14.76
C GLY A 68 -10.10 12.23 -15.09
N SER A 69 -10.80 12.81 -14.13
CA SER A 69 -11.42 14.14 -14.29
C SER A 69 -11.47 14.90 -12.98
N VAL A 70 -11.64 16.22 -13.09
CA VAL A 70 -12.02 17.07 -11.98
C VAL A 70 -13.38 17.69 -12.29
N ASP A 71 -14.38 17.32 -11.50
CA ASP A 71 -15.73 17.84 -11.65
C ASP A 71 -15.95 19.04 -10.70
N GLY A 72 -16.62 20.09 -11.17
CA GLY A 72 -16.88 21.29 -10.40
C GLY A 72 -15.72 22.31 -10.44
N ALA A 73 -15.81 23.31 -9.56
CA ALA A 73 -14.84 24.39 -9.47
C ALA A 73 -14.57 24.76 -8.01
N GLY A 74 -13.30 25.01 -7.70
CA GLY A 74 -12.87 25.35 -6.34
C GLY A 74 -11.38 25.15 -6.13
N THR A 75 -10.96 25.32 -4.89
CA THR A 75 -9.56 25.20 -4.48
C THR A 75 -9.31 23.98 -3.57
N VAL A 76 -10.36 23.22 -3.28
CA VAL A 76 -10.31 21.98 -2.51
C VAL A 76 -10.80 20.84 -3.39
N PHE A 77 -10.09 19.75 -3.42
CA PHE A 77 -10.32 18.59 -4.29
C PHE A 77 -10.53 17.34 -3.44
N VAL A 78 -11.72 16.73 -3.57
CA VAL A 78 -12.06 15.52 -2.81
C VAL A 78 -12.05 14.33 -3.76
N PHE A 79 -11.42 13.23 -3.34
CA PHE A 79 -11.33 11.99 -4.11
C PHE A 79 -11.31 10.75 -3.23
N ASP A 80 -11.78 9.64 -3.79
CA ASP A 80 -11.94 8.36 -3.12
C ASP A 80 -10.57 7.70 -2.84
N ASN A 81 -10.48 6.95 -1.76
CA ASN A 81 -9.29 6.20 -1.35
C ASN A 81 -9.23 4.75 -1.88
N ARG A 82 -10.28 4.28 -2.57
CA ARG A 82 -10.38 2.88 -3.03
C ARG A 82 -9.42 2.55 -4.16
N ALA A 83 -9.03 3.53 -4.97
CA ALA A 83 -8.08 3.31 -6.04
C ALA A 83 -6.64 3.42 -5.51
N ASN A 84 -5.78 2.43 -5.78
CA ASN A 84 -4.36 2.49 -5.43
C ASN A 84 -3.68 3.77 -5.95
N ALA A 85 -4.09 4.25 -7.13
CA ALA A 85 -3.59 5.49 -7.71
C ALA A 85 -3.84 6.73 -6.82
N ALA A 86 -4.83 6.69 -5.92
CA ALA A 86 -5.12 7.78 -5.00
C ALA A 86 -3.94 8.03 -4.02
N VAL A 87 -3.23 6.98 -3.59
CA VAL A 87 -2.04 7.11 -2.73
C VAL A 87 -0.92 7.85 -3.46
N ARG A 88 -0.72 7.58 -4.76
CA ARG A 88 0.25 8.32 -5.58
C ARG A 88 -0.15 9.80 -5.72
N ALA A 89 -1.44 10.07 -5.87
CA ALA A 89 -1.94 11.46 -5.89
C ALA A 89 -1.62 12.19 -4.58
N VAL A 90 -1.87 11.55 -3.43
CA VAL A 90 -1.55 12.09 -2.11
C VAL A 90 -0.05 12.42 -2.01
N ASN A 91 0.82 11.46 -2.34
CA ASN A 91 2.26 11.66 -2.28
C ASN A 91 2.73 12.81 -3.19
N ARG A 92 2.21 12.88 -4.41
CA ARG A 92 2.56 13.97 -5.36
C ARG A 92 2.08 15.33 -4.90
N ILE A 93 0.89 15.43 -4.33
CA ILE A 93 0.34 16.68 -3.80
C ILE A 93 1.18 17.16 -2.62
N LEU A 94 1.47 16.30 -1.66
CA LEU A 94 2.28 16.63 -0.48
C LEU A 94 3.71 17.01 -0.86
N LYS A 95 4.35 16.27 -1.78
CA LYS A 95 5.71 16.60 -2.29
C LYS A 95 5.75 17.95 -3.01
N ALA A 96 4.66 18.35 -3.65
CA ALA A 96 4.55 19.66 -4.32
C ALA A 96 4.22 20.81 -3.35
N GLY A 97 4.16 20.56 -2.04
CA GLY A 97 3.84 21.57 -1.03
C GLY A 97 2.34 21.84 -0.86
N GLY A 98 1.50 21.03 -1.47
CA GLY A 98 0.06 21.05 -1.23
C GLY A 98 -0.29 20.42 0.13
N SER A 99 -1.55 20.48 0.49
CA SER A 99 -2.10 19.86 1.71
C SER A 99 -3.03 18.70 1.34
N VAL A 100 -2.99 17.64 2.15
CA VAL A 100 -3.95 16.53 2.05
C VAL A 100 -4.40 16.16 3.45
N SER A 101 -5.69 15.91 3.59
CA SER A 101 -6.29 15.37 4.82
C SER A 101 -7.14 14.15 4.49
N VAL A 102 -7.38 13.32 5.49
CA VAL A 102 -8.27 12.15 5.41
C VAL A 102 -9.59 12.47 6.10
N ALA A 103 -10.69 12.15 5.46
CA ALA A 103 -12.01 12.20 6.05
C ALA A 103 -12.22 11.03 7.01
N ASN A 104 -12.54 11.30 8.25
CA ASN A 104 -12.86 10.26 9.24
C ASN A 104 -14.35 9.89 9.30
N LYS A 105 -15.18 10.59 8.53
CA LYS A 105 -16.60 10.35 8.32
C LYS A 105 -16.96 10.47 6.85
N GLU A 106 -18.18 10.06 6.48
CA GLU A 106 -18.71 10.31 5.13
C GLU A 106 -18.76 11.83 4.87
N LEU A 107 -18.28 12.23 3.68
CA LEU A 107 -18.36 13.60 3.19
C LEU A 107 -19.38 13.70 2.07
N THR A 108 -20.10 14.82 2.02
CA THR A 108 -20.94 15.16 0.89
C THR A 108 -20.46 16.45 0.25
N VAL A 109 -20.15 16.40 -1.05
CA VAL A 109 -19.73 17.56 -1.84
C VAL A 109 -20.67 17.70 -3.06
N GLY A 110 -21.55 18.68 -3.03
CA GLY A 110 -22.65 18.77 -4.01
C GLY A 110 -23.55 17.52 -3.91
N SER A 111 -23.65 16.74 -4.99
CA SER A 111 -24.38 15.49 -5.04
C SER A 111 -23.48 14.26 -4.81
N ALA A 112 -22.16 14.43 -4.76
CA ALA A 112 -21.23 13.34 -4.59
C ALA A 112 -21.03 12.97 -3.11
N ARG A 113 -20.99 11.68 -2.82
CA ARG A 113 -20.70 11.12 -1.49
C ARG A 113 -19.37 10.41 -1.50
N PHE A 114 -18.59 10.65 -0.47
CA PHE A 114 -17.26 10.08 -0.26
C PHE A 114 -17.22 9.32 1.06
N ALA A 115 -16.82 8.08 1.02
CA ALA A 115 -16.72 7.24 2.21
C ALA A 115 -15.63 7.74 3.18
N PRO A 116 -15.68 7.35 4.47
CA PRO A 116 -14.56 7.55 5.38
C PRO A 116 -13.25 7.03 4.79
N GLY A 117 -12.15 7.73 5.02
CA GLY A 117 -10.85 7.45 4.41
C GLY A 117 -10.59 8.21 3.09
N SER A 118 -11.60 8.83 2.49
CA SER A 118 -11.41 9.67 1.29
C SER A 118 -10.52 10.85 1.57
N PHE A 119 -9.84 11.32 0.54
CA PHE A 119 -8.85 12.39 0.64
C PHE A 119 -9.44 13.75 0.29
N VAL A 120 -9.01 14.76 1.04
CA VAL A 120 -9.34 16.17 0.85
C VAL A 120 -8.02 16.90 0.62
N ALA A 121 -7.81 17.38 -0.60
CA ALA A 121 -6.58 18.05 -1.03
C ALA A 121 -6.81 19.54 -1.23
N GLY A 122 -5.77 20.32 -0.95
CA GLY A 122 -5.74 21.77 -1.18
C GLY A 122 -4.33 22.26 -1.47
N GLY A 123 -4.18 23.56 -1.71
CA GLY A 123 -2.86 24.17 -2.00
C GLY A 123 -2.29 23.83 -3.38
N ILE A 124 -3.11 23.32 -4.30
CA ILE A 124 -2.76 23.08 -5.70
C ILE A 124 -3.75 23.83 -6.61
N SER A 125 -3.32 24.19 -7.84
CA SER A 125 -4.20 24.78 -8.83
C SER A 125 -5.15 23.74 -9.44
N GLN A 126 -6.25 24.23 -10.04
CA GLN A 126 -7.20 23.36 -10.74
C GLN A 126 -6.53 22.64 -11.94
N ASP A 127 -5.66 23.34 -12.67
CA ASP A 127 -4.92 22.75 -13.79
C ASP A 127 -4.01 21.61 -13.31
N ARG A 128 -3.36 21.80 -12.17
CA ARG A 128 -2.52 20.74 -11.57
C ARG A 128 -3.37 19.55 -11.11
N ALA A 129 -4.53 19.80 -10.50
CA ALA A 129 -5.46 18.75 -10.11
C ALA A 129 -5.98 17.98 -11.34
N GLN A 130 -6.33 18.69 -12.43
CA GLN A 130 -6.79 18.08 -13.68
C GLN A 130 -5.70 17.24 -14.34
N ALA A 131 -4.46 17.72 -14.40
CA ALA A 131 -3.33 16.97 -14.92
C ALA A 131 -3.11 15.68 -14.10
N LEU A 132 -3.09 15.80 -12.78
CA LEU A 132 -2.90 14.68 -11.86
C LEU A 132 -4.02 13.64 -11.97
N ALA A 133 -5.27 14.10 -12.04
CA ALA A 133 -6.43 13.24 -12.24
C ALA A 133 -6.33 12.45 -13.55
N GLY A 134 -5.99 13.14 -14.65
CA GLY A 134 -5.81 12.54 -15.98
C GLY A 134 -4.68 11.50 -16.03
N GLU A 135 -3.51 11.83 -15.47
CA GLU A 135 -2.36 10.92 -15.42
C GLU A 135 -2.63 9.65 -14.59
N LEU A 136 -3.35 9.78 -13.49
CA LEU A 136 -3.57 8.68 -12.55
C LEU A 136 -4.91 7.96 -12.75
N GLY A 137 -5.77 8.46 -13.64
CA GLY A 137 -7.09 7.86 -13.89
C GLY A 137 -8.05 7.96 -12.70
N ILE A 138 -7.92 8.99 -11.86
CA ILE A 138 -8.77 9.22 -10.69
C ILE A 138 -9.78 10.33 -10.93
N LYS A 139 -10.93 10.21 -10.28
CA LYS A 139 -11.94 11.27 -10.31
C LYS A 139 -11.83 12.12 -9.05
N MET A 140 -11.83 13.43 -9.22
CA MET A 140 -11.83 14.41 -8.14
C MET A 140 -13.06 15.31 -8.25
N THR A 141 -13.61 15.74 -7.12
CA THR A 141 -14.66 16.77 -7.08
C THR A 141 -14.08 18.03 -6.46
N ALA A 142 -14.12 19.12 -7.21
CA ALA A 142 -13.67 20.42 -6.75
C ALA A 142 -14.76 21.14 -5.96
N THR A 143 -14.38 21.79 -4.86
CA THR A 143 -15.27 22.60 -4.02
C THR A 143 -14.51 23.79 -3.43
N LYS A 144 -15.25 24.75 -2.87
CA LYS A 144 -14.64 25.90 -2.18
C LYS A 144 -14.12 25.53 -0.79
N ALA A 145 -14.81 24.63 -0.08
CA ALA A 145 -14.45 24.21 1.27
C ALA A 145 -15.10 22.88 1.60
N VAL A 146 -14.53 22.18 2.59
CA VAL A 146 -15.13 21.03 3.27
C VAL A 146 -15.30 21.44 4.73
N SER A 147 -16.52 21.30 5.26
CA SER A 147 -16.86 21.72 6.64
C SER A 147 -16.65 20.61 7.67
N ASP A 148 -16.60 19.36 7.21
CA ASP A 148 -16.48 18.20 8.08
C ASP A 148 -15.08 18.05 8.66
N PRO A 149 -14.95 17.46 9.85
CA PRO A 149 -13.65 17.20 10.45
C PRO A 149 -12.80 16.26 9.60
N VAL A 150 -11.58 16.68 9.29
CA VAL A 150 -10.58 15.90 8.56
C VAL A 150 -9.28 15.84 9.33
N VAL A 151 -8.51 14.76 9.14
CA VAL A 151 -7.21 14.54 9.78
C VAL A 151 -6.10 14.87 8.76
N PRO A 152 -5.24 15.86 9.03
CA PRO A 152 -4.18 16.23 8.11
C PRO A 152 -3.14 15.12 7.98
N LEU A 153 -2.70 14.89 6.76
CA LEU A 153 -1.60 14.00 6.43
C LEU A 153 -0.30 14.79 6.29
N LYS A 154 0.80 14.11 6.57
CA LYS A 154 2.16 14.57 6.31
C LYS A 154 2.90 13.49 5.54
N LEU A 155 3.89 13.88 4.76
CA LEU A 155 4.84 12.92 4.20
C LEU A 155 5.58 12.24 5.36
N PRO A 156 5.46 10.93 5.54
CA PRO A 156 6.16 10.24 6.59
C PRO A 156 7.65 10.14 6.26
N ARG A 157 8.50 10.22 7.27
CA ARG A 157 9.91 9.83 7.17
C ARG A 157 9.97 8.33 7.38
N VAL A 158 10.20 7.58 6.30
CA VAL A 158 10.15 6.11 6.29
C VAL A 158 11.55 5.53 6.30
N GLY A 159 11.83 4.61 7.22
CA GLY A 159 12.99 3.75 7.21
C GLY A 159 12.56 2.32 6.84
N VAL A 160 13.28 1.66 5.95
CA VAL A 160 13.09 0.25 5.62
C VAL A 160 14.30 -0.53 6.10
N TYR A 161 14.07 -1.49 6.98
CA TYR A 161 15.15 -2.32 7.48
C TYR A 161 15.59 -3.33 6.42
N SER A 162 16.88 -3.40 6.20
CA SER A 162 17.56 -4.34 5.32
C SER A 162 18.68 -5.01 6.10
N SER A 163 18.49 -6.26 6.48
CA SER A 163 19.55 -7.07 7.09
C SER A 163 20.64 -7.37 6.05
N TRP A 164 21.82 -7.76 6.50
CA TRP A 164 22.87 -8.24 5.58
C TRP A 164 22.61 -9.66 5.05
N MET A 165 21.56 -10.32 5.53
CA MET A 165 21.05 -11.56 4.96
C MET A 165 20.04 -11.25 3.88
N ALA A 166 20.23 -11.78 2.67
CA ALA A 166 19.34 -11.49 1.53
C ALA A 166 17.88 -11.81 1.83
N SER A 167 17.00 -10.89 1.50
CA SER A 167 15.54 -11.03 1.58
C SER A 167 14.90 -10.63 0.26
N ILE A 168 14.11 -11.53 -0.32
CA ILE A 168 13.29 -11.25 -1.51
C ILE A 168 12.20 -10.24 -1.14
N ASP A 169 11.61 -10.37 0.05
CA ASP A 169 10.52 -9.53 0.52
C ASP A 169 10.94 -8.08 0.77
N GLU A 170 12.20 -7.87 1.16
CA GLU A 170 12.77 -6.53 1.24
C GLU A 170 12.81 -5.86 -0.13
N GLY A 171 13.27 -6.58 -1.17
CA GLY A 171 13.29 -6.08 -2.54
C GLY A 171 11.88 -5.75 -3.06
N TRP A 172 10.89 -6.60 -2.79
CA TRP A 172 9.50 -6.32 -3.15
C TRP A 172 8.90 -5.15 -2.36
N THR A 173 9.22 -5.02 -1.08
CA THR A 173 8.79 -3.89 -0.25
C THR A 173 9.32 -2.57 -0.81
N ASN A 174 10.61 -2.51 -1.14
CA ASN A 174 11.23 -1.34 -1.75
C ASN A 174 10.56 -1.00 -3.08
N TRP A 175 10.37 -2.01 -3.95
CA TRP A 175 9.70 -1.82 -5.23
C TRP A 175 8.28 -1.25 -5.07
N VAL A 176 7.48 -1.77 -4.14
CA VAL A 176 6.13 -1.25 -3.87
C VAL A 176 6.19 0.21 -3.42
N LEU A 177 7.07 0.54 -2.47
CA LEU A 177 7.22 1.92 -2.00
C LEU A 177 7.61 2.88 -3.13
N GLU A 178 8.49 2.45 -4.04
CA GLU A 178 8.86 3.20 -5.24
C GLU A 178 7.69 3.38 -6.20
N GLN A 179 6.93 2.31 -6.49
CA GLN A 179 5.75 2.39 -7.36
C GLN A 179 4.69 3.36 -6.84
N PHE A 180 4.56 3.49 -5.53
CA PHE A 180 3.67 4.45 -4.88
C PHE A 180 4.33 5.79 -4.57
N GLU A 181 5.57 5.97 -5.00
CA GLU A 181 6.33 7.22 -4.89
C GLU A 181 6.56 7.66 -3.42
N PHE A 182 6.71 6.71 -2.50
CA PHE A 182 7.21 7.01 -1.17
C PHE A 182 8.71 7.33 -1.21
N VAL A 183 9.13 8.24 -0.34
CA VAL A 183 10.56 8.46 -0.06
C VAL A 183 10.90 7.65 1.18
N TYR A 184 11.94 6.83 1.10
CA TYR A 184 12.38 6.02 2.23
C TYR A 184 13.93 5.98 2.31
N THR A 185 14.43 5.58 3.46
CA THR A 185 15.84 5.34 3.70
C THR A 185 16.03 3.88 4.07
N VAL A 186 16.98 3.20 3.43
CA VAL A 186 17.37 1.85 3.83
C VAL A 186 18.21 1.94 5.10
N LEU A 187 17.89 1.09 6.09
CA LEU A 187 18.54 1.02 7.38
C LEU A 187 19.10 -0.37 7.60
N HIS A 188 20.36 -0.45 7.96
CA HIS A 188 21.00 -1.71 8.34
C HIS A 188 21.09 -1.86 9.87
N ASN A 189 21.77 -2.89 10.32
CA ASN A 189 21.91 -3.21 11.73
C ASN A 189 22.48 -2.04 12.55
N ALA A 190 23.47 -1.36 12.00
CA ALA A 190 24.19 -0.28 12.69
C ALA A 190 23.26 0.90 13.02
N GLU A 191 22.42 1.31 12.09
CA GLU A 191 21.48 2.42 12.28
C GLU A 191 20.42 2.05 13.36
N ILE A 192 19.94 0.82 13.34
CA ILE A 192 18.98 0.34 14.35
C ILE A 192 19.64 0.26 15.72
N GLN A 193 20.87 -0.23 15.79
CA GLN A 193 21.64 -0.33 17.04
C GLN A 193 22.04 1.03 17.62
N ALA A 194 22.30 2.03 16.77
CA ALA A 194 22.66 3.39 17.19
C ALA A 194 21.51 4.08 17.96
N GLY A 195 20.26 3.68 17.71
CA GLY A 195 19.09 4.28 18.38
C GLY A 195 18.71 5.65 17.84
N HIS A 196 18.04 6.46 18.66
CA HIS A 196 17.53 7.80 18.28
C HIS A 196 16.62 7.80 17.04
N LEU A 197 15.99 6.67 16.76
CA LEU A 197 15.26 6.42 15.51
C LEU A 197 14.09 7.40 15.33
N ARG A 198 13.44 7.83 16.43
CA ARG A 198 12.31 8.77 16.36
C ARG A 198 12.67 10.17 15.90
N GLU A 199 13.93 10.56 16.06
CA GLU A 199 14.42 11.86 15.59
C GLU A 199 14.40 11.93 14.06
N SER A 200 14.69 10.81 13.39
CA SER A 200 14.83 10.72 11.94
C SER A 200 13.64 10.08 11.23
N TYR A 201 12.89 9.20 11.90
CA TYR A 201 11.84 8.41 11.28
C TYR A 201 10.49 8.52 12.00
N ASP A 202 9.42 8.43 11.23
CA ASP A 202 8.04 8.35 11.69
C ASP A 202 7.53 6.91 11.60
N VAL A 203 8.00 6.19 10.57
CA VAL A 203 7.62 4.80 10.28
C VAL A 203 8.88 3.98 10.00
N LEU A 204 8.97 2.81 10.62
CA LEU A 204 9.95 1.79 10.28
C LEU A 204 9.23 0.59 9.71
N VAL A 205 9.68 0.11 8.57
CA VAL A 205 9.16 -1.08 7.89
C VAL A 205 10.19 -2.19 7.99
N PHE A 206 9.78 -3.32 8.52
CA PHE A 206 10.54 -4.56 8.58
C PHE A 206 9.90 -5.54 7.60
N PRO A 207 10.51 -5.77 6.42
CA PRO A 207 10.06 -6.79 5.48
C PRO A 207 10.07 -8.18 6.09
N ASP A 208 9.30 -9.12 5.53
CA ASP A 208 9.26 -10.50 6.04
C ASP A 208 10.64 -11.14 6.00
N GLN A 209 11.07 -11.59 7.16
CA GLN A 209 12.34 -12.28 7.35
C GLN A 209 12.32 -13.05 8.68
N ASN A 210 13.02 -14.18 8.71
CA ASN A 210 13.17 -14.97 9.94
C ASN A 210 13.73 -14.14 11.09
N THR A 211 13.17 -14.30 12.28
CA THR A 211 13.62 -13.61 13.49
C THR A 211 15.12 -13.78 13.74
N SER A 212 15.70 -14.96 13.50
CA SER A 212 17.15 -15.19 13.64
C SER A 212 17.98 -14.36 12.66
N ALA A 213 17.48 -14.16 11.44
CA ALA A 213 18.17 -13.30 10.47
C ALA A 213 18.19 -11.84 10.91
N ILE A 214 17.09 -11.36 11.50
CA ILE A 214 16.96 -10.01 12.04
C ILE A 214 17.81 -9.84 13.30
N MET A 215 17.68 -10.75 14.27
CA MET A 215 18.28 -10.61 15.59
C MET A 215 19.76 -11.00 15.63
N GLU A 216 20.13 -12.09 14.96
CA GLU A 216 21.47 -12.69 15.04
C GLU A 216 22.28 -12.44 13.78
N GLY A 217 21.65 -12.47 12.59
CA GLY A 217 22.31 -12.25 11.31
C GLY A 217 23.41 -13.26 10.99
N HIS A 218 24.42 -12.84 10.25
CA HIS A 218 25.56 -13.67 9.90
C HIS A 218 26.48 -13.93 11.07
N LYS A 219 26.99 -15.15 11.16
CA LYS A 219 27.91 -15.58 12.23
C LYS A 219 29.31 -15.05 11.98
N VAL A 220 30.05 -14.79 13.04
CA VAL A 220 31.47 -14.42 13.00
C VAL A 220 32.28 -15.45 12.20
N GLY A 221 33.11 -14.97 11.28
CA GLY A 221 33.95 -15.82 10.44
C GLY A 221 33.31 -16.36 9.17
N THR A 222 32.02 -16.08 8.91
CA THR A 222 31.32 -16.51 7.68
C THR A 222 31.36 -15.47 6.56
N ILE A 223 31.49 -14.19 6.93
CA ILE A 223 31.57 -13.03 6.02
C ILE A 223 32.45 -11.95 6.63
N PRO A 224 32.85 -10.87 5.87
CA PRO A 224 33.58 -9.74 6.43
C PRO A 224 32.89 -9.14 7.64
N GLY A 225 33.70 -8.67 8.62
CA GLY A 225 33.20 -8.28 9.95
C GLY A 225 32.15 -7.19 9.98
N GLU A 226 32.17 -6.29 9.02
CA GLU A 226 31.17 -5.20 8.87
C GLU A 226 29.76 -5.68 8.58
N PHE A 227 29.59 -6.92 8.06
CA PHE A 227 28.29 -7.53 7.73
C PHE A 227 27.84 -8.58 8.73
N VAL A 228 28.63 -8.80 9.79
CA VAL A 228 28.34 -9.81 10.83
C VAL A 228 27.31 -9.30 11.81
N GLY A 229 26.45 -10.21 12.28
CA GLY A 229 25.45 -9.93 13.30
C GLY A 229 24.11 -9.43 12.75
N GLY A 230 23.16 -9.29 13.64
CA GLY A 230 21.85 -8.71 13.43
C GLY A 230 21.65 -7.46 14.30
N ILE A 231 20.41 -7.05 14.53
CA ILE A 231 20.12 -5.90 15.39
C ILE A 231 20.41 -6.18 16.88
N GLY A 232 20.37 -7.44 17.31
CA GLY A 232 20.61 -7.86 18.68
C GLY A 232 19.66 -7.24 19.71
N GLU A 233 19.97 -7.42 20.99
CA GLU A 233 19.16 -6.89 22.09
C GLU A 233 19.15 -5.35 22.15
N SER A 234 20.25 -4.70 21.78
CA SER A 234 20.32 -3.23 21.72
C SER A 234 19.37 -2.67 20.67
N GLY A 235 19.37 -3.24 19.46
CA GLY A 235 18.44 -2.83 18.41
C GLY A 235 16.99 -3.09 18.80
N LEU A 236 16.69 -4.22 19.42
CA LEU A 236 15.34 -4.51 19.93
C LEU A 236 14.89 -3.49 20.98
N ALA A 237 15.79 -3.10 21.90
CA ALA A 237 15.51 -2.07 22.89
C ALA A 237 15.20 -0.72 22.23
N ASN A 238 15.99 -0.33 21.22
CA ASN A 238 15.80 0.90 20.45
C ASN A 238 14.49 0.91 19.65
N LEU A 239 14.08 -0.23 19.08
CA LEU A 239 12.77 -0.35 18.44
C LEU A 239 11.60 -0.19 19.42
N LYS A 240 11.72 -0.77 20.61
CA LYS A 240 10.72 -0.58 21.69
C LYS A 240 10.63 0.89 22.11
N GLU A 241 11.75 1.58 22.23
CA GLU A 241 11.81 3.00 22.53
C GLU A 241 11.17 3.83 21.39
N PHE A 242 11.52 3.54 20.15
CA PHE A 242 10.91 4.18 18.97
C PHE A 242 9.39 4.14 19.01
N VAL A 243 8.79 2.97 19.26
CA VAL A 243 7.34 2.81 19.35
C VAL A 243 6.77 3.56 20.55
N ARG A 244 7.43 3.50 21.73
CA ARG A 244 7.00 4.25 22.93
C ARG A 244 7.03 5.75 22.72
N ALA A 245 7.97 6.25 21.92
CA ALA A 245 8.07 7.65 21.52
C ALA A 245 7.08 8.07 20.42
N GLY A 246 6.13 7.20 20.05
CA GLY A 246 5.09 7.47 19.04
C GLY A 246 5.51 7.20 17.59
N GLY A 247 6.57 6.44 17.37
CA GLY A 247 6.90 5.90 16.05
C GLY A 247 6.00 4.73 15.68
N THR A 248 5.82 4.49 14.39
CA THR A 248 5.05 3.35 13.85
C THR A 248 6.00 2.28 13.35
N LEU A 249 5.92 1.08 13.89
CA LEU A 249 6.64 -0.10 13.40
C LEU A 249 5.68 -0.98 12.61
N LEU A 250 6.01 -1.22 11.33
CA LEU A 250 5.32 -2.16 10.45
C LEU A 250 6.22 -3.39 10.28
N ALA A 251 5.85 -4.51 10.85
CA ALA A 251 6.45 -5.79 10.58
C ALA A 251 5.57 -6.54 9.58
N LEU A 252 6.16 -6.96 8.46
CA LEU A 252 5.47 -7.74 7.43
C LEU A 252 5.82 -9.22 7.63
N GLY A 253 4.85 -10.10 7.36
CA GLY A 253 5.02 -11.53 7.51
C GLY A 253 4.45 -12.09 8.82
N ASN A 254 4.91 -13.27 9.20
CA ASN A 254 4.41 -14.05 10.36
C ASN A 254 5.13 -13.70 11.67
#